data_37fa0a879b4e81f4ea22cef2f9c3caec
#
_entry.id   37fa0a879b4e81f4ea22cef2f9c3caec
#
_cell.length_a   1.000
_cell.length_b   1.000
_cell.length_c   1.000
_cell.angle_alpha   90.00
_cell.angle_beta   90.00
_cell.angle_gamma   90.00
#
_symmetry.space_group_name_H-M   'P 1'
#
loop_
_entity.id
_entity.type
_entity.pdbx_description
1 polymer ?
#
loop_
_entity_poly.entity_id
_entity_poly.type
_entity_poly.pdbx_seq_one_letter_code
_entity_poly.pdbx_strand_id
1 'polypeptide(L)'
;MGLSWSDVKDWKSSYLESQAERLRAERAKWLQGASDAEVAMSKVASSGAGVEAIRASLRRKLAAIDVCVNKLSELMMATSQACDGVWSVQTRILECEQYAEMHELRIRRDGGVESQPGKDASGDDEKKLAGKVSEVLAYAGAVDQRYKMRMWAVATGMYASPETHKSASPGVYNFPQAEWSATEVAVWWKALSAAEKQDLIAHHPEMIGNLNGVDMASRDQANRILL
;
A
#
# COMPACT_ATOMS: atom_id res chain seq x y z
N MET A 1 -15.15 10.05 -19.18
CA MET A 1 -15.79 8.74 -19.40
C MET A 1 -15.78 8.00 -18.07
N GLY A 2 -16.95 7.54 -17.59
CA GLY A 2 -17.03 6.74 -16.36
C GLY A 2 -16.63 5.28 -16.65
N LEU A 3 -16.31 4.53 -15.60
CA LEU A 3 -16.07 3.09 -15.69
C LEU A 3 -17.38 2.36 -16.05
N SER A 4 -17.31 1.39 -16.95
CA SER A 4 -18.42 0.49 -17.24
C SER A 4 -18.35 -0.77 -16.38
N TRP A 5 -19.47 -1.51 -16.29
CA TRP A 5 -19.49 -2.77 -15.56
C TRP A 5 -18.50 -3.79 -16.13
N SER A 6 -18.40 -3.87 -17.46
CA SER A 6 -17.44 -4.77 -18.11
C SER A 6 -15.99 -4.42 -17.77
N ASP A 7 -15.65 -3.12 -17.70
CA ASP A 7 -14.28 -2.71 -17.36
C ASP A 7 -13.90 -3.16 -15.95
N VAL A 8 -14.82 -2.96 -14.99
CA VAL A 8 -14.58 -3.24 -13.57
C VAL A 8 -14.58 -4.75 -13.28
N LYS A 9 -15.40 -5.51 -13.99
CA LYS A 9 -15.47 -6.97 -13.87
C LYS A 9 -14.16 -7.66 -14.24
N ASP A 10 -13.40 -7.09 -15.18
CA ASP A 10 -12.14 -7.65 -15.65
C ASP A 10 -10.93 -7.27 -14.76
N TRP A 11 -11.14 -6.48 -13.74
CA TRP A 11 -10.08 -6.14 -12.79
C TRP A 11 -9.58 -7.38 -12.05
N LYS A 12 -8.26 -7.43 -11.78
CA LYS A 12 -7.63 -8.54 -11.06
C LYS A 12 -6.67 -8.01 -10.01
N SER A 13 -6.92 -8.31 -8.75
CA SER A 13 -6.04 -7.94 -7.63
C SER A 13 -4.64 -8.54 -7.78
N SER A 14 -4.54 -9.76 -8.35
CA SER A 14 -3.28 -10.48 -8.51
C SER A 14 -2.19 -9.73 -9.29
N TYR A 15 -2.57 -8.85 -10.23
CA TYR A 15 -1.60 -8.00 -10.92
C TYR A 15 -0.98 -6.97 -9.98
N LEU A 16 -1.80 -6.34 -9.14
CA LEU A 16 -1.33 -5.37 -8.15
C LEU A 16 -0.53 -6.03 -7.04
N GLU A 17 -0.92 -7.21 -6.59
CA GLU A 17 -0.16 -8.05 -5.65
C GLU A 17 1.24 -8.32 -6.18
N SER A 18 1.34 -8.81 -7.42
CA SER A 18 2.63 -9.07 -8.08
C SER A 18 3.50 -7.82 -8.20
N GLN A 19 2.92 -6.65 -8.48
CA GLN A 19 3.67 -5.39 -8.53
C GLN A 19 4.12 -4.95 -7.13
N ALA A 20 3.28 -5.07 -6.11
CA ALA A 20 3.65 -4.77 -4.73
C ALA A 20 4.83 -5.63 -4.25
N GLU A 21 4.84 -6.93 -4.59
CA GLU A 21 5.96 -7.83 -4.29
C GLU A 21 7.26 -7.40 -4.99
N ARG A 22 7.19 -7.00 -6.26
CA ARG A 22 8.36 -6.50 -7.00
C ARG A 22 8.92 -5.23 -6.39
N LEU A 23 8.06 -4.28 -6.02
CA LEU A 23 8.45 -3.04 -5.35
C LEU A 23 9.12 -3.33 -4.00
N ARG A 24 8.58 -4.30 -3.24
CA ARG A 24 9.17 -4.74 -1.96
C ARG A 24 10.57 -5.31 -2.16
N ALA A 25 10.74 -6.20 -3.14
CA ALA A 25 12.03 -6.79 -3.45
C ALA A 25 13.05 -5.74 -3.90
N GLU A 26 12.62 -4.77 -4.70
CA GLU A 26 13.49 -3.68 -5.15
C GLU A 26 13.91 -2.76 -4.00
N ARG A 27 12.95 -2.38 -3.13
CA ARG A 27 13.26 -1.60 -1.92
C ARG A 27 14.27 -2.31 -1.03
N ALA A 28 14.14 -3.63 -0.84
CA ALA A 28 15.08 -4.41 -0.05
C ALA A 28 16.51 -4.37 -0.61
N LYS A 29 16.68 -4.42 -1.94
CA LYS A 29 18.00 -4.29 -2.60
C LYS A 29 18.63 -2.90 -2.33
N TRP A 30 17.84 -1.83 -2.41
CA TRP A 30 18.32 -0.48 -2.16
C TRP A 30 18.77 -0.31 -0.70
N LEU A 31 18.01 -0.83 0.26
CA LEU A 31 18.37 -0.82 1.68
C LEU A 31 19.64 -1.62 1.96
N GLN A 32 19.79 -2.80 1.35
CA GLN A 32 21.00 -3.59 1.47
C GLN A 32 22.22 -2.84 0.93
N GLY A 33 22.10 -2.24 -0.26
CA GLY A 33 23.17 -1.43 -0.85
C GLY A 33 23.57 -0.22 0.01
N ALA A 34 22.60 0.42 0.67
CA ALA A 34 22.88 1.50 1.61
C ALA A 34 23.66 0.98 2.83
N SER A 35 23.22 -0.11 3.43
CA SER A 35 23.89 -0.74 4.58
C SER A 35 25.32 -1.17 4.24
N ASP A 36 25.53 -1.79 3.07
CA ASP A 36 26.86 -2.19 2.61
C ASP A 36 27.80 -0.99 2.42
N ALA A 37 27.28 0.13 1.90
CA ALA A 37 28.02 1.36 1.75
C ALA A 37 28.41 2.01 3.10
N GLU A 38 27.51 1.99 4.08
CA GLU A 38 27.78 2.47 5.45
C GLU A 38 28.85 1.63 6.14
N VAL A 39 28.73 0.30 6.04
CA VAL A 39 29.75 -0.64 6.57
C VAL A 39 31.11 -0.40 5.90
N ALA A 40 31.13 -0.18 4.60
CA ALA A 40 32.37 0.11 3.89
C ALA A 40 32.99 1.44 4.37
N MET A 41 32.18 2.49 4.56
CA MET A 41 32.63 3.77 5.10
C MET A 41 33.21 3.65 6.51
N SER A 42 32.60 2.87 7.39
CA SER A 42 33.05 2.68 8.78
C SER A 42 34.43 2.00 8.88
N LYS A 43 34.79 1.19 7.88
CA LYS A 43 36.08 0.50 7.82
C LYS A 43 37.24 1.35 7.30
N VAL A 44 36.97 2.54 6.75
CA VAL A 44 38.01 3.44 6.25
C VAL A 44 38.67 4.17 7.43
N ALA A 45 39.79 3.65 7.90
CA ALA A 45 40.55 4.20 9.01
C ALA A 45 41.47 5.39 8.60
N SER A 46 41.67 5.62 7.30
CA SER A 46 42.54 6.68 6.78
C SER A 46 41.92 8.06 6.94
N SER A 47 42.77 9.09 7.05
CA SER A 47 42.40 10.50 7.10
C SER A 47 43.12 11.29 6.01
N GLY A 48 42.59 12.46 5.67
CA GLY A 48 43.14 13.35 4.65
C GLY A 48 42.09 13.87 3.66
N ALA A 49 42.43 14.93 2.93
CA ALA A 49 41.49 15.64 2.05
C ALA A 49 40.82 14.73 1.00
N GLY A 50 41.57 13.78 0.44
CA GLY A 50 41.02 12.79 -0.53
C GLY A 50 40.00 11.84 0.10
N VAL A 51 40.27 11.38 1.32
CA VAL A 51 39.34 10.47 2.04
C VAL A 51 38.07 11.22 2.42
N GLU A 52 38.18 12.47 2.86
CA GLU A 52 37.00 13.30 3.19
C GLU A 52 36.15 13.59 1.94
N ALA A 53 36.78 13.80 0.78
CA ALA A 53 36.08 13.98 -0.48
C ALA A 53 35.28 12.70 -0.86
N ILE A 54 35.88 11.52 -0.67
CA ILE A 54 35.22 10.22 -0.89
C ILE A 54 34.04 10.03 0.07
N ARG A 55 34.22 10.29 1.36
CA ARG A 55 33.15 10.23 2.38
C ARG A 55 31.99 11.17 2.04
N ALA A 56 32.29 12.42 1.64
CA ALA A 56 31.28 13.37 1.22
C ALA A 56 30.51 12.89 -0.02
N SER A 57 31.21 12.27 -0.98
CA SER A 57 30.57 11.67 -2.17
C SER A 57 29.64 10.50 -1.80
N LEU A 58 30.08 9.61 -0.91
CA LEU A 58 29.27 8.49 -0.43
C LEU A 58 28.02 8.95 0.33
N ARG A 59 28.16 9.96 1.21
CA ARG A 59 27.00 10.55 1.92
C ARG A 59 25.95 11.09 0.94
N ARG A 60 26.38 11.78 -0.14
CA ARG A 60 25.43 12.25 -1.19
C ARG A 60 24.73 11.10 -1.89
N LYS A 61 25.44 9.98 -2.17
CA LYS A 61 24.84 8.79 -2.77
C LYS A 61 23.86 8.11 -1.82
N LEU A 62 24.19 8.00 -0.53
CA LEU A 62 23.27 7.48 0.48
C LEU A 62 21.98 8.30 0.56
N ALA A 63 22.09 9.63 0.60
CA ALA A 63 20.91 10.50 0.58
C ALA A 63 20.06 10.32 -0.69
N ALA A 64 20.67 10.06 -1.84
CA ALA A 64 19.92 9.73 -3.06
C ALA A 64 19.23 8.36 -2.98
N ILE A 65 19.85 7.37 -2.33
CA ILE A 65 19.24 6.07 -2.05
C ILE A 65 18.02 6.25 -1.14
N ASP A 66 18.12 7.04 -0.08
CA ASP A 66 17.00 7.32 0.83
C ASP A 66 15.77 7.86 0.08
N VAL A 67 16.00 8.81 -0.85
CA VAL A 67 14.92 9.33 -1.71
C VAL A 67 14.29 8.21 -2.54
N CYS A 68 15.08 7.31 -3.11
CA CYS A 68 14.57 6.17 -3.88
C CYS A 68 13.78 5.19 -2.99
N VAL A 69 14.29 4.88 -1.81
CA VAL A 69 13.62 3.99 -0.84
C VAL A 69 12.27 4.58 -0.42
N ASN A 70 12.20 5.88 -0.16
CA ASN A 70 10.95 6.56 0.18
C ASN A 70 9.94 6.50 -0.98
N LYS A 71 10.37 6.77 -2.22
CA LYS A 71 9.52 6.62 -3.40
C LYS A 71 8.97 5.20 -3.57
N LEU A 72 9.83 4.18 -3.38
CA LEU A 72 9.42 2.79 -3.45
C LEU A 72 8.41 2.44 -2.34
N SER A 73 8.58 2.96 -1.14
CA SER A 73 7.65 2.77 -0.04
C SER A 73 6.27 3.36 -0.36
N GLU A 74 6.21 4.58 -0.89
CA GLU A 74 4.96 5.22 -1.31
C GLU A 74 4.26 4.46 -2.45
N LEU A 75 5.03 3.99 -3.45
CA LEU A 75 4.50 3.16 -4.52
C LEU A 75 3.93 1.83 -3.99
N MET A 76 4.63 1.19 -3.06
CA MET A 76 4.15 -0.03 -2.40
C MET A 76 2.83 0.20 -1.69
N MET A 77 2.74 1.24 -0.87
CA MET A 77 1.51 1.58 -0.14
C MET A 77 0.36 1.88 -1.09
N ALA A 78 0.59 2.69 -2.11
CA ALA A 78 -0.42 3.01 -3.11
C ALA A 78 -0.93 1.76 -3.83
N THR A 79 -0.01 0.88 -4.24
CA THR A 79 -0.34 -0.36 -4.97
C THR A 79 -1.09 -1.36 -4.07
N SER A 80 -0.69 -1.49 -2.80
CA SER A 80 -1.37 -2.36 -1.85
C SER A 80 -2.80 -1.88 -1.56
N GLN A 81 -3.00 -0.59 -1.33
CA GLN A 81 -4.33 -0.02 -1.14
C GLN A 81 -5.24 -0.18 -2.37
N ALA A 82 -4.67 -0.04 -3.57
CA ALA A 82 -5.40 -0.30 -4.79
C ALA A 82 -5.79 -1.78 -4.90
N CYS A 83 -4.92 -2.70 -4.50
CA CYS A 83 -5.19 -4.13 -4.44
C CYS A 83 -6.38 -4.45 -3.54
N ASP A 84 -6.39 -3.91 -2.30
CA ASP A 84 -7.50 -4.08 -1.35
C ASP A 84 -8.80 -3.49 -1.90
N GLY A 85 -8.71 -2.34 -2.57
CA GLY A 85 -9.83 -1.72 -3.25
C GLY A 85 -10.41 -2.58 -4.38
N VAL A 86 -9.55 -3.15 -5.23
CA VAL A 86 -9.95 -4.07 -6.31
C VAL A 86 -10.58 -5.33 -5.73
N TRP A 87 -10.01 -5.92 -4.70
CA TRP A 87 -10.59 -7.08 -4.02
C TRP A 87 -12.01 -6.78 -3.49
N SER A 88 -12.19 -5.63 -2.85
CA SER A 88 -13.50 -5.17 -2.36
C SER A 88 -14.51 -4.96 -3.49
N VAL A 89 -14.07 -4.43 -4.64
CA VAL A 89 -14.90 -4.27 -5.83
C VAL A 89 -15.33 -5.65 -6.37
N GLN A 90 -14.40 -6.59 -6.48
CA GLN A 90 -14.71 -7.95 -6.97
C GLN A 90 -15.70 -8.69 -6.07
N THR A 91 -15.57 -8.56 -4.75
CA THR A 91 -16.52 -9.13 -3.80
C THR A 91 -17.93 -8.56 -4.03
N ARG A 92 -18.06 -7.25 -4.20
CA ARG A 92 -19.34 -6.59 -4.45
C ARG A 92 -19.93 -6.94 -5.82
N ILE A 93 -19.08 -7.13 -6.84
CA ILE A 93 -19.52 -7.64 -8.16
C ILE A 93 -20.15 -9.01 -8.01
N LEU A 94 -19.50 -9.92 -7.29
CA LEU A 94 -20.00 -11.26 -7.05
C LEU A 94 -21.36 -11.22 -6.33
N GLU A 95 -21.53 -10.36 -5.33
CA GLU A 95 -22.80 -10.15 -4.63
C GLU A 95 -23.90 -9.64 -5.57
N CYS A 96 -23.57 -8.72 -6.49
CA CYS A 96 -24.53 -8.23 -7.49
C CYS A 96 -24.91 -9.33 -8.49
N GLU A 97 -23.96 -10.14 -8.95
CA GLU A 97 -24.22 -11.26 -9.88
C GLU A 97 -25.07 -12.34 -9.21
N GLN A 98 -24.79 -12.69 -7.96
CA GLN A 98 -25.62 -13.64 -7.19
C GLN A 98 -27.04 -13.10 -6.99
N TYR A 99 -27.18 -11.80 -6.68
CA TYR A 99 -28.51 -11.19 -6.57
C TYR A 99 -29.26 -11.22 -7.91
N ALA A 100 -28.56 -10.90 -9.01
CA ALA A 100 -29.14 -10.95 -10.35
C ALA A 100 -29.63 -12.36 -10.69
N GLU A 101 -28.85 -13.39 -10.39
CA GLU A 101 -29.24 -14.79 -10.65
C GLU A 101 -30.46 -15.21 -9.83
N MET A 102 -30.51 -14.89 -8.53
CA MET A 102 -31.63 -15.23 -7.65
C MET A 102 -32.95 -14.56 -8.05
N HIS A 103 -32.90 -13.39 -8.68
CA HIS A 103 -34.08 -12.59 -9.05
C HIS A 103 -34.38 -12.60 -10.56
N GLU A 104 -33.77 -13.53 -11.32
CA GLU A 104 -33.95 -13.66 -12.77
C GLU A 104 -33.61 -12.36 -13.55
N LEU A 105 -32.62 -11.59 -13.03
CA LEU A 105 -32.13 -10.37 -13.62
C LEU A 105 -30.80 -10.61 -14.35
N ARG A 106 -30.40 -9.66 -15.19
CA ARG A 106 -29.05 -9.60 -15.76
C ARG A 106 -28.50 -8.19 -15.72
N ILE A 107 -27.17 -8.09 -15.55
CA ILE A 107 -26.44 -6.83 -15.58
C ILE A 107 -25.81 -6.69 -16.97
N ARG A 108 -26.11 -5.62 -17.67
CA ARG A 108 -25.52 -5.30 -18.97
C ARG A 108 -24.09 -4.81 -18.86
N ARG A 109 -23.36 -4.77 -19.97
CA ARG A 109 -21.96 -4.29 -20.03
C ARG A 109 -21.78 -2.87 -19.53
N ASP A 110 -22.78 -2.01 -19.74
CA ASP A 110 -22.78 -0.60 -19.30
C ASP A 110 -23.17 -0.43 -17.81
N GLY A 111 -23.62 -1.51 -17.14
CA GLY A 111 -24.12 -1.50 -15.78
C GLY A 111 -25.65 -1.36 -15.67
N GLY A 112 -26.37 -1.30 -16.78
CA GLY A 112 -27.83 -1.33 -16.79
C GLY A 112 -28.33 -2.70 -16.31
N VAL A 113 -29.45 -2.71 -15.63
CA VAL A 113 -30.13 -3.94 -15.13
C VAL A 113 -31.40 -4.14 -15.92
N GLU A 114 -31.71 -5.39 -16.25
CA GLU A 114 -32.92 -5.79 -16.96
C GLU A 114 -33.30 -7.25 -16.61
N SER A 115 -34.53 -7.60 -16.82
CA SER A 115 -35.00 -8.99 -16.69
C SER A 115 -34.29 -9.93 -17.66
N GLN A 116 -34.03 -11.15 -17.26
CA GLN A 116 -33.50 -12.17 -18.18
C GLN A 116 -34.51 -12.45 -19.31
N PRO A 117 -34.07 -12.83 -20.51
CA PRO A 117 -34.95 -13.13 -21.63
C PRO A 117 -36.01 -14.16 -21.28
N GLY A 118 -37.28 -13.79 -21.50
CA GLY A 118 -38.42 -14.65 -21.21
C GLY A 118 -38.81 -14.75 -19.73
N LYS A 119 -38.24 -13.89 -18.88
CA LYS A 119 -38.59 -13.77 -17.46
C LYS A 119 -39.24 -12.41 -17.19
N ASP A 120 -40.06 -12.36 -16.15
CA ASP A 120 -40.75 -11.15 -15.71
C ASP A 120 -40.34 -10.87 -14.26
N ALA A 121 -39.15 -10.28 -14.11
CA ALA A 121 -38.61 -9.96 -12.81
C ALA A 121 -39.33 -8.76 -12.17
N SER A 122 -39.32 -8.70 -10.84
CA SER A 122 -39.91 -7.61 -10.10
C SER A 122 -39.19 -6.28 -10.41
N GLY A 123 -39.95 -5.24 -10.75
CA GLY A 123 -39.40 -3.90 -10.96
C GLY A 123 -38.73 -3.30 -9.72
N ASP A 124 -39.07 -3.77 -8.52
CA ASP A 124 -38.41 -3.38 -7.28
C ASP A 124 -37.04 -4.06 -7.14
N ASP A 125 -36.89 -5.30 -7.54
CA ASP A 125 -35.62 -6.02 -7.56
C ASP A 125 -34.69 -5.44 -8.63
N GLU A 126 -35.21 -5.03 -9.80
CA GLU A 126 -34.44 -4.32 -10.83
C GLU A 126 -33.86 -3.01 -10.27
N LYS A 127 -34.68 -2.18 -9.61
CA LYS A 127 -34.24 -0.91 -9.00
C LYS A 127 -33.20 -1.14 -7.92
N LYS A 128 -33.41 -2.15 -7.07
CA LYS A 128 -32.49 -2.48 -5.98
C LYS A 128 -31.14 -2.96 -6.50
N LEU A 129 -31.13 -3.81 -7.52
CA LEU A 129 -29.88 -4.24 -8.16
C LEU A 129 -29.20 -3.09 -8.89
N ALA A 130 -29.95 -2.24 -9.61
CA ALA A 130 -29.39 -1.06 -10.27
C ALA A 130 -28.72 -0.09 -9.28
N GLY A 131 -29.31 0.09 -8.09
CA GLY A 131 -28.69 0.83 -6.99
C GLY A 131 -27.36 0.22 -6.56
N LYS A 132 -27.32 -1.09 -6.28
CA LYS A 132 -26.08 -1.81 -5.92
C LYS A 132 -25.00 -1.70 -7.01
N VAL A 133 -25.35 -1.90 -8.27
CA VAL A 133 -24.43 -1.76 -9.40
C VAL A 133 -23.85 -0.35 -9.48
N SER A 134 -24.68 0.68 -9.31
CA SER A 134 -24.25 2.08 -9.27
C SER A 134 -23.25 2.35 -8.14
N GLU A 135 -23.51 1.81 -6.94
CA GLU A 135 -22.59 1.92 -5.79
C GLU A 135 -21.25 1.23 -6.06
N VAL A 136 -21.26 0.06 -6.70
CA VAL A 136 -20.02 -0.65 -7.08
C VAL A 136 -19.21 0.17 -8.07
N LEU A 137 -19.84 0.71 -9.11
CA LEU A 137 -19.16 1.55 -10.11
C LEU A 137 -18.61 2.85 -9.51
N ALA A 138 -19.36 3.48 -8.62
CA ALA A 138 -18.89 4.66 -7.90
C ALA A 138 -17.68 4.34 -7.00
N TYR A 139 -17.73 3.23 -6.28
CA TYR A 139 -16.63 2.78 -5.44
C TYR A 139 -15.39 2.43 -6.28
N ALA A 140 -15.56 1.70 -7.39
CA ALA A 140 -14.48 1.40 -8.33
C ALA A 140 -13.83 2.67 -8.88
N GLY A 141 -14.65 3.66 -9.25
CA GLY A 141 -14.17 4.98 -9.68
C GLY A 141 -13.32 5.68 -8.61
N ALA A 142 -13.74 5.60 -7.36
CA ALA A 142 -12.98 6.16 -6.24
C ALA A 142 -11.63 5.44 -6.02
N VAL A 143 -11.60 4.11 -6.14
CA VAL A 143 -10.36 3.31 -6.05
C VAL A 143 -9.39 3.71 -7.17
N ASP A 144 -9.84 3.74 -8.42
CA ASP A 144 -9.04 4.13 -9.58
C ASP A 144 -8.49 5.55 -9.46
N GLN A 145 -9.34 6.51 -9.09
CA GLN A 145 -8.95 7.90 -8.92
C GLN A 145 -7.92 8.08 -7.81
N ARG A 146 -8.10 7.41 -6.68
CA ARG A 146 -7.15 7.47 -5.55
C ARG A 146 -5.79 6.90 -5.94
N TYR A 147 -5.77 5.78 -6.64
CA TYR A 147 -4.53 5.17 -7.13
C TYR A 147 -3.81 6.09 -8.11
N LYS A 148 -4.52 6.65 -9.09
CA LYS A 148 -3.98 7.63 -10.06
C LYS A 148 -3.38 8.85 -9.37
N MET A 149 -4.08 9.42 -8.40
CA MET A 149 -3.59 10.59 -7.65
C MET A 149 -2.31 10.26 -6.87
N ARG A 150 -2.23 9.11 -6.22
CA ARG A 150 -1.02 8.70 -5.50
C ARG A 150 0.16 8.44 -6.45
N MET A 151 -0.08 7.74 -7.55
CA MET A 151 0.94 7.52 -8.58
C MET A 151 1.47 8.84 -9.15
N TRP A 152 0.58 9.79 -9.42
CA TRP A 152 0.95 11.13 -9.85
C TRP A 152 1.77 11.88 -8.78
N ALA A 153 1.36 11.82 -7.52
CA ALA A 153 2.08 12.45 -6.43
C ALA A 153 3.51 11.90 -6.29
N VAL A 154 3.70 10.59 -6.42
CA VAL A 154 5.05 9.99 -6.41
C VAL A 154 5.86 10.39 -7.63
N ALA A 155 5.25 10.42 -8.82
CA ALA A 155 5.93 10.81 -10.05
C ALA A 155 6.43 12.26 -10.00
N THR A 156 5.64 13.17 -9.42
CA THR A 156 5.96 14.60 -9.30
C THR A 156 6.74 14.98 -8.04
N GLY A 157 6.95 14.03 -7.12
CA GLY A 157 7.57 14.30 -5.83
C GLY A 157 6.69 15.09 -4.85
N MET A 158 5.38 15.20 -5.13
CA MET A 158 4.39 15.90 -4.29
C MET A 158 3.73 14.99 -3.24
N TYR A 159 4.34 13.85 -2.94
CA TYR A 159 3.93 13.05 -1.78
C TYR A 159 4.55 13.66 -0.52
N ALA A 160 3.85 13.53 0.60
CA ALA A 160 4.43 13.85 1.90
C ALA A 160 5.61 12.89 2.09
N SER A 161 6.80 13.34 1.65
CA SER A 161 8.02 12.62 1.97
C SER A 161 8.05 12.56 3.49
N PRO A 162 8.19 11.38 4.08
CA PRO A 162 8.70 11.33 5.43
C PRO A 162 9.97 12.17 5.38
N GLU A 163 10.03 13.17 6.23
CA GLU A 163 11.20 14.08 6.28
C GLU A 163 12.42 13.21 6.14
N THR A 164 13.21 13.51 5.12
CA THR A 164 14.44 12.82 4.77
C THR A 164 15.03 12.19 6.02
N HIS A 165 15.14 10.86 6.04
CA HIS A 165 15.95 10.20 7.04
C HIS A 165 17.33 10.86 6.97
N LYS A 166 17.51 11.94 7.69
CA LYS A 166 18.83 12.36 8.11
C LYS A 166 19.39 11.10 8.75
N SER A 167 20.46 10.59 8.14
CA SER A 167 21.38 9.61 8.68
C SER A 167 20.98 9.19 10.09
N ALA A 168 20.34 8.03 10.20
CA ALA A 168 19.67 7.49 11.37
C ALA A 168 20.19 8.04 12.70
N SER A 169 19.57 9.10 13.21
CA SER A 169 19.37 9.11 14.63
C SER A 169 18.32 8.01 14.86
N PRO A 170 18.60 6.99 15.68
CA PRO A 170 17.59 6.00 16.04
C PRO A 170 16.38 6.76 16.56
N GLY A 171 15.19 6.58 15.97
CA GLY A 171 13.96 7.08 16.54
C GLY A 171 13.05 7.98 15.70
N VAL A 172 13.30 8.25 14.42
CA VAL A 172 12.34 9.00 13.59
C VAL A 172 11.66 8.05 12.61
N TYR A 173 10.59 7.44 13.06
CA TYR A 173 9.74 6.57 12.25
C TYR A 173 8.45 7.28 11.86
N ASN A 174 8.00 7.10 10.62
CA ASN A 174 6.66 7.48 10.23
C ASN A 174 5.68 6.43 10.77
N PHE A 175 5.08 6.76 11.88
CA PHE A 175 4.05 5.93 12.47
C PHE A 175 2.77 5.96 11.61
N PRO A 176 2.05 4.83 11.55
CA PRO A 176 0.72 4.80 10.99
C PRO A 176 -0.19 5.84 11.62
N GLN A 177 -0.95 6.56 10.79
CA GLN A 177 -1.93 7.51 11.25
C GLN A 177 -3.18 6.80 11.78
N ALA A 178 -3.97 7.46 12.62
CA ALA A 178 -5.14 6.88 13.26
C ALA A 178 -6.20 6.36 12.27
N GLU A 179 -6.21 6.90 11.05
CA GLU A 179 -7.13 6.52 9.98
C GLU A 179 -6.69 5.29 9.20
N TRP A 180 -5.49 4.77 9.44
CA TRP A 180 -4.98 3.61 8.72
C TRP A 180 -5.72 2.34 9.12
N SER A 181 -6.16 1.58 8.13
CA SER A 181 -6.72 0.25 8.33
C SER A 181 -5.65 -0.74 8.82
N ALA A 182 -6.07 -1.83 9.44
CA ALA A 182 -5.14 -2.90 9.84
C ALA A 182 -4.32 -3.46 8.68
N THR A 183 -4.86 -3.46 7.46
CA THR A 183 -4.16 -3.89 6.26
C THR A 183 -3.05 -2.91 5.86
N GLU A 184 -3.30 -1.61 5.93
CA GLU A 184 -2.30 -0.58 5.66
C GLU A 184 -1.15 -0.65 6.67
N VAL A 185 -1.48 -0.83 7.94
CA VAL A 185 -0.50 -1.05 9.01
C VAL A 185 0.32 -2.32 8.77
N ALA A 186 -0.31 -3.42 8.35
CA ALA A 186 0.41 -4.67 8.06
C ALA A 186 1.39 -4.51 6.89
N VAL A 187 1.03 -3.73 5.87
CA VAL A 187 1.91 -3.41 4.74
C VAL A 187 3.10 -2.58 5.20
N TRP A 188 2.85 -1.50 5.96
CA TRP A 188 3.90 -0.69 6.55
C TRP A 188 4.86 -1.53 7.42
N TRP A 189 4.31 -2.33 8.32
CA TRP A 189 5.10 -3.18 9.22
C TRP A 189 5.96 -4.20 8.45
N LYS A 190 5.40 -4.84 7.44
CA LYS A 190 6.15 -5.78 6.58
C LYS A 190 7.26 -5.08 5.77
N ALA A 191 7.10 -3.81 5.44
CA ALA A 191 8.09 -3.03 4.70
C ALA A 191 9.32 -2.65 5.54
N LEU A 192 9.20 -2.65 6.87
CA LEU A 192 10.31 -2.36 7.79
C LEU A 192 11.34 -3.49 7.80
N SER A 193 12.61 -3.15 7.90
CA SER A 193 13.70 -4.10 8.16
C SER A 193 13.59 -4.71 9.56
N ALA A 194 14.30 -5.80 9.81
CA ALA A 194 14.35 -6.42 11.13
C ALA A 194 14.90 -5.45 12.21
N ALA A 195 15.90 -4.65 11.86
CA ALA A 195 16.50 -3.66 12.75
C ALA A 195 15.51 -2.54 13.12
N GLU A 196 14.78 -1.99 12.12
CA GLU A 196 13.73 -0.99 12.34
C GLU A 196 12.60 -1.52 13.23
N LYS A 197 12.17 -2.77 13.01
CA LYS A 197 11.16 -3.42 13.87
C LYS A 197 11.62 -3.54 15.32
N GLN A 198 12.85 -3.98 15.53
CA GLN A 198 13.40 -4.10 16.88
C GLN A 198 13.55 -2.75 17.56
N ASP A 199 13.97 -1.74 16.83
CA ASP A 199 14.10 -0.37 17.35
C ASP A 199 12.72 0.20 17.74
N LEU A 200 11.70 0.01 16.88
CA LEU A 200 10.32 0.41 17.18
C LEU A 200 9.74 -0.31 18.40
N ILE A 201 9.99 -1.61 18.51
CA ILE A 201 9.56 -2.38 19.68
C ILE A 201 10.24 -1.88 20.96
N ALA A 202 11.54 -1.55 20.89
CA ALA A 202 12.31 -1.11 22.04
C ALA A 202 11.95 0.30 22.51
N HIS A 203 11.70 1.23 21.59
CA HIS A 203 11.55 2.66 21.91
C HIS A 203 10.10 3.17 21.85
N HIS A 204 9.18 2.41 21.23
CA HIS A 204 7.75 2.76 21.09
C HIS A 204 6.82 1.58 21.39
N PRO A 205 7.07 0.82 22.49
CA PRO A 205 6.32 -0.39 22.78
C PRO A 205 4.82 -0.13 22.99
N GLU A 206 4.44 1.02 23.55
CA GLU A 206 3.06 1.43 23.78
C GLU A 206 2.27 1.59 22.45
N MET A 207 2.94 2.01 21.39
CA MET A 207 2.32 2.15 20.08
C MET A 207 2.25 0.80 19.38
N ILE A 208 3.36 0.07 19.30
CA ILE A 208 3.45 -1.19 18.57
C ILE A 208 2.58 -2.28 19.21
N GLY A 209 2.51 -2.34 20.54
CA GLY A 209 1.73 -3.34 21.28
C GLY A 209 0.23 -3.27 20.99
N ASN A 210 -0.30 -2.07 20.71
CA ASN A 210 -1.72 -1.84 20.47
C ASN A 210 -2.08 -1.69 18.97
N LEU A 211 -1.10 -1.72 18.06
CA LEU A 211 -1.30 -1.40 16.67
C LEU A 211 -1.83 -2.62 15.88
N ASN A 212 -3.10 -2.56 15.48
CA ASN A 212 -3.71 -3.58 14.64
C ASN A 212 -3.01 -3.62 13.27
N GLY A 213 -2.65 -4.83 12.80
CA GLY A 213 -1.89 -5.01 11.56
C GLY A 213 -0.42 -5.34 11.78
N VAL A 214 0.15 -5.04 12.97
CA VAL A 214 1.43 -5.60 13.42
C VAL A 214 1.23 -7.06 13.78
N ASP A 215 2.19 -7.93 13.44
CA ASP A 215 2.11 -9.35 13.77
C ASP A 215 2.06 -9.60 15.30
N MET A 216 1.41 -10.70 15.68
CA MET A 216 1.15 -11.00 17.08
C MET A 216 2.43 -11.13 17.92
N ALA A 217 3.50 -11.73 17.36
CA ALA A 217 4.75 -11.93 18.07
C ALA A 217 5.43 -10.60 18.42
N SER A 218 5.44 -9.66 17.46
CA SER A 218 5.99 -8.32 17.67
C SER A 218 5.17 -7.49 18.66
N ARG A 219 3.85 -7.60 18.61
CA ARG A 219 2.96 -6.95 19.59
C ARG A 219 3.14 -7.51 21.01
N ASP A 220 3.27 -8.82 21.13
CA ASP A 220 3.52 -9.49 22.41
C ASP A 220 4.89 -9.08 22.98
N GLN A 221 5.92 -9.01 22.14
CA GLN A 221 7.25 -8.53 22.53
C GLN A 221 7.19 -7.08 23.03
N ALA A 222 6.49 -6.19 22.32
CA ALA A 222 6.30 -4.80 22.74
C ALA A 222 5.56 -4.70 24.08
N ASN A 223 4.47 -5.45 24.24
CA ASN A 223 3.69 -5.45 25.48
C ASN A 223 4.46 -5.98 26.69
N ARG A 224 5.39 -6.91 26.52
CA ARG A 224 6.27 -7.39 27.59
C ARG A 224 7.27 -6.34 28.08
N ILE A 225 7.62 -5.36 27.26
CA ILE A 225 8.49 -4.26 27.68
C ILE A 225 7.76 -3.28 28.60
N LEU A 226 6.43 -3.25 28.52
CA LEU A 226 5.57 -2.35 29.31
C LEU A 226 5.19 -2.92 30.68
N LEU A 227 5.50 -4.22 30.94
CA LEU A 227 5.22 -4.93 32.20
C LEU A 227 6.41 -4.83 33.15
#